data_725a601802bcd0570eb900ce7f5669c8
#
_entry.id   725a601802bcd0570eb900ce7f5669c8
#
_cell.length_a   1.000
_cell.length_b   1.000
_cell.length_c   1.000
_cell.angle_alpha   90.00
_cell.angle_beta   90.00
_cell.angle_gamma   90.00
#
_symmetry.space_group_name_H-M   'P 1'
#
loop_
_entity.id
_entity.type
_entity.pdbx_description
1 polymer ?
#
loop_
_entity_poly.entity_id
_entity_poly.type
_entity_poly.pdbx_seq_one_letter_code
_entity_poly.pdbx_strand_id
1 'polypeptide(L)'
;MAPLDARVAGVTSERDERLGRLAAFPDVVAAAAHRAAGRPTPEGEWTPEQVVRHLIAVDLEVHQRRLRDLGAEEEPTWSWQEPGPWPDEPALGLDGVLGRFGAVRTDTVGMYHVLDDAGWARQGRHVTFGRLDADGLLRLAVDHDEEHLGGMA
;
A
#
# COMPACT_ATOMS: atom_id res chain seq x y z
N MET A 1 7.63 -32.10 -9.00
CA MET A 1 8.27 -30.78 -8.72
C MET A 1 8.31 -29.97 -10.01
N ALA A 2 7.72 -28.77 -10.00
CA ALA A 2 7.78 -27.88 -11.18
C ALA A 2 9.23 -27.43 -11.44
N PRO A 3 9.64 -27.29 -12.70
CA PRO A 3 10.96 -26.78 -13.03
C PRO A 3 11.16 -25.38 -12.46
N LEU A 4 12.42 -25.04 -12.15
CA LEU A 4 12.78 -23.75 -11.54
C LEU A 4 12.26 -22.56 -12.35
N ASP A 5 12.35 -22.65 -13.67
CA ASP A 5 11.92 -21.59 -14.59
C ASP A 5 10.40 -21.30 -14.50
N ALA A 6 9.59 -22.36 -14.34
CA ALA A 6 8.14 -22.21 -14.18
C ALA A 6 7.77 -21.54 -12.85
N ARG A 7 8.54 -21.76 -11.79
CA ARG A 7 8.34 -21.12 -10.49
C ARG A 7 8.69 -19.64 -10.55
N VAL A 8 9.80 -19.30 -11.19
CA VAL A 8 10.22 -17.90 -11.36
C VAL A 8 9.21 -17.13 -12.21
N ALA A 9 8.74 -17.71 -13.32
CA ALA A 9 7.71 -17.12 -14.16
C ALA A 9 6.38 -16.92 -13.40
N GLY A 10 5.96 -17.87 -12.55
CA GLY A 10 4.77 -17.76 -11.72
C GLY A 10 4.87 -16.62 -10.70
N VAL A 11 6.00 -16.48 -10.01
CA VAL A 11 6.25 -15.37 -9.05
C VAL A 11 6.23 -14.03 -9.75
N THR A 12 6.86 -13.90 -10.93
CA THR A 12 6.87 -12.65 -11.70
C THR A 12 5.46 -12.26 -12.16
N SER A 13 4.64 -13.22 -12.60
CA SER A 13 3.26 -12.97 -13.01
C SER A 13 2.38 -12.50 -11.84
N GLU A 14 2.52 -13.11 -10.66
CA GLU A 14 1.80 -12.68 -9.45
C GLU A 14 2.25 -11.29 -8.98
N ARG A 15 3.54 -11.01 -9.06
CA ARG A 15 4.12 -9.71 -8.75
C ARG A 15 3.54 -8.64 -9.67
N ASP A 16 3.54 -8.87 -10.96
CA ASP A 16 3.01 -7.94 -11.96
C ASP A 16 1.52 -7.68 -11.75
N GLU A 17 0.75 -8.69 -11.43
CA GLU A 17 -0.67 -8.55 -11.08
C GLU A 17 -0.86 -7.66 -9.85
N ARG A 18 -0.11 -7.90 -8.79
CA ARG A 18 -0.18 -7.10 -7.55
C ARG A 18 0.27 -5.66 -7.78
N LEU A 19 1.33 -5.44 -8.54
CA LEU A 19 1.77 -4.10 -8.91
C LEU A 19 0.71 -3.35 -9.72
N GLY A 20 0.04 -4.04 -10.63
CA GLY A 20 -1.08 -3.48 -11.39
C GLY A 20 -2.25 -3.08 -10.50
N ARG A 21 -2.61 -3.90 -9.52
CA ARG A 21 -3.65 -3.60 -8.54
C ARG A 21 -3.27 -2.40 -7.67
N LEU A 22 -2.04 -2.37 -7.18
CA LEU A 22 -1.53 -1.27 -6.36
C LEU A 22 -1.59 0.06 -7.12
N ALA A 23 -1.15 0.06 -8.37
CA ALA A 23 -1.16 1.24 -9.25
C ALA A 23 -2.57 1.71 -9.61
N ALA A 24 -3.51 0.78 -9.81
CA ALA A 24 -4.89 1.10 -10.18
C ALA A 24 -5.77 1.52 -8.99
N PHE A 25 -5.35 1.24 -7.77
CA PHE A 25 -6.16 1.43 -6.57
C PHE A 25 -6.62 2.88 -6.34
N PRO A 26 -5.83 3.93 -6.61
CA PRO A 26 -6.33 5.30 -6.46
C PRO A 26 -7.62 5.58 -7.23
N ASP A 27 -7.78 5.07 -8.43
CA ASP A 27 -9.02 5.23 -9.20
C ASP A 27 -10.17 4.40 -8.62
N VAL A 28 -9.86 3.19 -8.15
CA VAL A 28 -10.86 2.30 -7.52
C VAL A 28 -11.38 2.91 -6.23
N VAL A 29 -10.49 3.39 -5.36
CA VAL A 29 -10.89 4.00 -4.09
C VAL A 29 -11.59 5.34 -4.30
N ALA A 30 -11.22 6.10 -5.32
CA ALA A 30 -11.89 7.36 -5.65
C ALA A 30 -13.37 7.13 -5.94
N ALA A 31 -13.69 6.14 -6.77
CA ALA A 31 -15.08 5.80 -7.06
C ALA A 31 -15.85 5.36 -5.80
N ALA A 32 -15.24 4.54 -4.97
CA ALA A 32 -15.85 4.08 -3.71
C ALA A 32 -16.05 5.23 -2.71
N ALA A 33 -15.04 6.10 -2.56
CA ALA A 33 -15.08 7.25 -1.65
C ALA A 33 -16.17 8.25 -2.06
N HIS A 34 -16.32 8.52 -3.35
CA HIS A 34 -17.39 9.39 -3.85
C HIS A 34 -18.78 8.81 -3.58
N ARG A 35 -18.98 7.52 -3.77
CA ARG A 35 -20.24 6.87 -3.41
C ARG A 35 -20.51 6.93 -1.91
N ALA A 36 -19.50 6.64 -1.09
CA ALA A 36 -19.62 6.67 0.37
C ALA A 36 -19.85 8.08 0.90
N ALA A 37 -19.27 9.11 0.29
CA ALA A 37 -19.45 10.51 0.68
C ALA A 37 -20.88 11.01 0.49
N GLY A 38 -21.68 10.37 -0.37
CA GLY A 38 -23.11 10.65 -0.54
C GLY A 38 -23.99 10.11 0.58
N ARG A 39 -23.44 9.40 1.54
CA ARG A 39 -24.15 8.78 2.68
C ARG A 39 -23.59 9.35 4.00
N PRO A 40 -24.43 9.42 5.06
CA PRO A 40 -23.92 9.79 6.39
C PRO A 40 -22.88 8.77 6.88
N THR A 41 -21.81 9.27 7.49
CA THR A 41 -20.82 8.40 8.15
C THR A 41 -21.37 7.96 9.52
N PRO A 42 -21.37 6.65 9.83
CA PRO A 42 -21.77 6.17 11.14
C PRO A 42 -20.90 6.79 12.25
N GLU A 43 -21.51 6.98 13.43
CA GLU A 43 -20.78 7.51 14.58
C GLU A 43 -19.61 6.62 14.96
N GLY A 44 -18.45 7.23 15.20
CA GLY A 44 -17.21 6.54 15.56
C GLY A 44 -16.43 5.96 14.40
N GLU A 45 -16.94 6.04 13.17
CA GLU A 45 -16.22 5.63 11.97
C GLU A 45 -15.55 6.82 11.28
N TRP A 46 -14.50 6.55 10.53
CA TRP A 46 -13.86 7.56 9.69
C TRP A 46 -14.74 7.91 8.49
N THR A 47 -14.75 9.21 8.15
CA THR A 47 -15.32 9.67 6.88
C THR A 47 -14.52 9.11 5.70
N PRO A 48 -15.09 9.05 4.48
CA PRO A 48 -14.32 8.67 3.29
C PRO A 48 -13.04 9.48 3.11
N GLU A 49 -13.08 10.78 3.38
CA GLU A 49 -11.88 11.63 3.33
C GLU A 49 -10.82 11.20 4.35
N GLN A 50 -11.22 10.89 5.59
CA GLN A 50 -10.31 10.40 6.62
C GLN A 50 -9.70 9.04 6.26
N VAL A 51 -10.46 8.14 5.64
CA VAL A 51 -9.93 6.86 5.14
C VAL A 51 -8.84 7.11 4.09
N VAL A 52 -9.07 8.00 3.14
CA VAL A 52 -8.05 8.33 2.12
C VAL A 52 -6.81 8.98 2.75
N ARG A 53 -6.99 9.85 3.74
CA ARG A 53 -5.88 10.43 4.51
C ARG A 53 -5.07 9.35 5.24
N HIS A 54 -5.74 8.34 5.78
CA HIS A 54 -5.07 7.19 6.38
C HIS A 54 -4.27 6.40 5.33
N LEU A 55 -4.80 6.19 4.13
CA LEU A 55 -4.07 5.53 3.04
C LEU A 55 -2.81 6.30 2.66
N ILE A 56 -2.85 7.63 2.63
CA ILE A 56 -1.66 8.46 2.42
C ILE A 56 -0.63 8.22 3.52
N ALA A 57 -1.05 8.26 4.79
CA ALA A 57 -0.16 8.04 5.92
C ALA A 57 0.49 6.65 5.87
N VAL A 58 -0.26 5.62 5.53
CA VAL A 58 0.25 4.25 5.41
C VAL A 58 1.27 4.14 4.27
N ASP A 59 0.99 4.74 3.11
CA ASP A 59 1.96 4.75 2.01
C ASP A 59 3.28 5.39 2.43
N LEU A 60 3.23 6.57 3.06
CA LEU A 60 4.43 7.32 3.46
C LEU A 60 5.17 6.69 4.63
N GLU A 61 4.47 6.31 5.68
CA GLU A 61 5.05 5.93 6.97
C GLU A 61 5.28 4.42 7.10
N VAL A 62 4.61 3.61 6.28
CA VAL A 62 4.70 2.14 6.33
C VAL A 62 5.29 1.59 5.04
N HIS A 63 4.60 1.71 3.91
CA HIS A 63 5.04 1.06 2.67
C HIS A 63 6.36 1.61 2.15
N GLN A 64 6.46 2.91 1.96
CA GLN A 64 7.69 3.53 1.46
C GLN A 64 8.83 3.40 2.46
N ARG A 65 8.55 3.55 3.75
CA ARG A 65 9.58 3.40 4.79
C ARG A 65 10.17 2.01 4.79
N ARG A 66 9.34 0.96 4.75
CA ARG A 66 9.83 -0.43 4.74
C ARG A 66 10.65 -0.73 3.50
N LEU A 67 10.26 -0.21 2.33
CA LEU A 67 11.06 -0.34 1.11
C LEU A 67 12.42 0.34 1.23
N ARG A 68 12.47 1.53 1.82
CA ARG A 68 13.75 2.21 2.10
C ARG A 68 14.60 1.43 3.07
N ASP A 69 14.02 0.90 4.12
CA ASP A 69 14.73 0.09 5.12
C ASP A 69 15.36 -1.15 4.48
N LEU A 70 14.64 -1.85 3.58
CA LEU A 70 15.18 -2.99 2.83
C LEU A 70 16.42 -2.61 2.02
N GLY A 71 16.45 -1.41 1.45
CA GLY A 71 17.60 -0.93 0.69
C GLY A 71 18.77 -0.45 1.53
N ALA A 72 18.51 0.01 2.76
CA ALA A 72 19.50 0.67 3.62
C ALA A 72 20.09 -0.24 4.70
N GLU A 73 19.36 -1.24 5.15
CA GLU A 73 19.74 -2.11 6.26
C GLU A 73 19.91 -3.55 5.81
N GLU A 74 20.76 -4.31 6.48
CA GLU A 74 21.05 -5.71 6.14
C GLU A 74 19.84 -6.61 6.44
N GLU A 75 19.23 -6.47 7.60
CA GLU A 75 18.02 -7.18 8.01
C GLU A 75 17.17 -6.25 8.89
N PRO A 76 16.38 -5.34 8.28
CA PRO A 76 15.54 -4.45 9.05
C PRO A 76 14.45 -5.22 9.80
N THR A 77 14.05 -4.69 10.96
CA THR A 77 12.99 -5.25 11.80
C THR A 77 11.84 -4.28 11.86
N TRP A 78 10.62 -4.81 11.71
CA TRP A 78 9.40 -4.01 11.72
C TRP A 78 8.39 -4.55 12.73
N SER A 79 7.59 -3.63 13.26
CA SER A 79 6.42 -3.95 14.07
C SER A 79 5.15 -3.48 13.36
N TRP A 80 4.01 -3.90 13.88
CA TRP A 80 2.72 -3.40 13.42
C TRP A 80 2.63 -1.89 13.61
N GLN A 81 2.19 -1.21 12.58
CA GLN A 81 1.92 0.23 12.62
C GLN A 81 0.59 0.51 11.91
N GLU A 82 -0.25 1.27 12.57
CA GLU A 82 -1.53 1.72 12.05
C GLU A 82 -1.61 3.24 12.24
N PRO A 83 -1.02 4.03 11.34
CA PRO A 83 -1.08 5.48 11.44
C PRO A 83 -2.52 5.96 11.33
N GLY A 84 -2.85 7.02 12.05
CA GLY A 84 -4.13 7.71 11.91
C GLY A 84 -4.28 8.40 10.55
N PRO A 85 -5.37 9.13 10.33
CA PRO A 85 -5.51 9.93 9.12
C PRO A 85 -4.40 10.97 9.02
N TRP A 86 -3.84 11.11 7.81
CA TRP A 86 -2.84 12.15 7.55
C TRP A 86 -3.43 13.53 7.88
N PRO A 87 -2.66 14.45 8.51
CA PRO A 87 -3.19 15.73 8.95
C PRO A 87 -3.84 16.54 7.82
N ASP A 88 -4.95 17.21 8.15
CA ASP A 88 -5.68 18.05 7.20
C ASP A 88 -5.08 19.45 7.10
N GLU A 89 -3.82 19.50 6.63
CA GLU A 89 -3.14 20.76 6.37
C GLU A 89 -2.35 20.69 5.06
N PRO A 90 -2.68 21.45 4.07
CA PRO A 90 -3.90 22.29 3.99
C PRO A 90 -5.19 21.48 3.84
N ALA A 91 -6.33 22.05 4.18
CA ALA A 91 -7.64 21.44 3.94
C ALA A 91 -7.87 21.29 2.44
N LEU A 92 -7.88 20.07 1.95
CA LEU A 92 -7.95 19.79 0.52
C LEU A 92 -9.36 19.35 0.04
N GLY A 93 -10.22 18.94 0.97
CA GLY A 93 -11.46 18.26 0.63
C GLY A 93 -11.21 16.86 0.02
N LEU A 94 -12.28 16.12 -0.27
CA LEU A 94 -12.15 14.74 -0.76
C LEU A 94 -11.39 14.65 -2.08
N ASP A 95 -11.72 15.48 -3.06
CA ASP A 95 -11.06 15.43 -4.37
C ASP A 95 -9.57 15.79 -4.29
N GLY A 96 -9.23 16.78 -3.48
CA GLY A 96 -7.83 17.16 -3.27
C GLY A 96 -7.03 16.06 -2.57
N VAL A 97 -7.62 15.41 -1.57
CA VAL A 97 -7.00 14.27 -0.85
C VAL A 97 -6.83 13.06 -1.77
N LEU A 98 -7.83 12.76 -2.59
CA LEU A 98 -7.74 11.68 -3.59
C LEU A 98 -6.62 11.95 -4.60
N GLY A 99 -6.49 13.18 -5.08
CA GLY A 99 -5.38 13.58 -5.96
C GLY A 99 -4.02 13.43 -5.28
N ARG A 100 -3.92 13.82 -4.02
CA ARG A 100 -2.70 13.66 -3.21
C ARG A 100 -2.34 12.18 -3.02
N PHE A 101 -3.33 11.34 -2.72
CA PHE A 101 -3.11 9.90 -2.60
C PHE A 101 -2.58 9.31 -3.92
N GLY A 102 -3.16 9.69 -5.06
CA GLY A 102 -2.69 9.25 -6.37
C GLY A 102 -1.22 9.58 -6.60
N ALA A 103 -0.78 10.79 -6.25
CA ALA A 103 0.62 11.21 -6.36
C ALA A 103 1.54 10.40 -5.44
N VAL A 104 1.16 10.23 -4.18
CA VAL A 104 1.93 9.44 -3.20
C VAL A 104 2.01 7.97 -3.63
N ARG A 105 0.92 7.39 -4.09
CA ARG A 105 0.88 6.01 -4.58
C ARG A 105 1.76 5.82 -5.82
N THR A 106 1.79 6.77 -6.73
CA THR A 106 2.71 6.75 -7.89
C THR A 106 4.16 6.64 -7.42
N ASP A 107 4.55 7.37 -6.39
CA ASP A 107 5.89 7.28 -5.81
C ASP A 107 6.13 5.89 -5.20
N THR A 108 5.17 5.34 -4.47
CA THR A 108 5.27 3.99 -3.88
C THR A 108 5.48 2.93 -4.95
N VAL A 109 4.65 2.94 -5.99
CA VAL A 109 4.76 2.00 -7.12
C VAL A 109 6.11 2.16 -7.83
N GLY A 110 6.58 3.40 -8.00
CA GLY A 110 7.90 3.69 -8.58
C GLY A 110 9.05 3.07 -7.78
N MET A 111 8.94 3.04 -6.45
CA MET A 111 9.94 2.39 -5.59
C MET A 111 10.04 0.89 -5.83
N TYR A 112 8.91 0.21 -6.10
CA TYR A 112 8.93 -1.19 -6.50
C TYR A 112 9.54 -1.40 -7.88
N HIS A 113 9.21 -0.55 -8.84
CA HIS A 113 9.68 -0.68 -10.22
C HIS A 113 11.19 -0.51 -10.40
N VAL A 114 11.86 0.20 -9.50
CA VAL A 114 13.32 0.37 -9.57
C VAL A 114 14.10 -0.75 -8.89
N LEU A 115 13.42 -1.70 -8.23
CA LEU A 115 14.09 -2.84 -7.61
C LEU A 115 14.63 -3.79 -8.69
N ASP A 116 15.92 -4.14 -8.58
CA ASP A 116 16.52 -5.22 -9.34
C ASP A 116 16.24 -6.58 -8.66
N ASP A 117 16.73 -7.67 -9.25
CA ASP A 117 16.52 -9.01 -8.68
C ASP A 117 17.05 -9.11 -7.25
N ALA A 118 18.20 -8.52 -6.96
CA ALA A 118 18.76 -8.48 -5.61
C ALA A 118 17.87 -7.69 -4.64
N GLY A 119 17.32 -6.55 -5.09
CA GLY A 119 16.40 -5.74 -4.30
C GLY A 119 15.12 -6.50 -3.95
N TRP A 120 14.54 -7.23 -4.89
CA TRP A 120 13.36 -8.06 -4.66
C TRP A 120 13.63 -9.22 -3.69
N ALA A 121 14.85 -9.73 -3.63
CA ALA A 121 15.26 -10.85 -2.79
C ALA A 121 15.65 -10.45 -1.36
N ARG A 122 15.89 -9.16 -1.08
CA ARG A 122 16.24 -8.69 0.26
C ARG A 122 15.11 -8.95 1.24
N GLN A 123 15.46 -9.27 2.47
CA GLN A 123 14.48 -9.64 3.51
C GLN A 123 14.65 -8.77 4.75
N GLY A 124 13.51 -8.40 5.32
CA GLY A 124 13.40 -7.90 6.68
C GLY A 124 12.59 -8.86 7.54
N ARG A 125 12.43 -8.53 8.80
CA ARG A 125 11.66 -9.33 9.76
C ARG A 125 10.56 -8.49 10.38
N HIS A 126 9.34 -8.95 10.23
CA HIS A 126 8.19 -8.36 10.90
C HIS A 126 7.82 -9.19 12.13
N VAL A 127 7.58 -8.54 13.28
CA VAL A 127 7.28 -9.26 14.53
C VAL A 127 6.02 -10.11 14.46
N THR A 128 5.05 -9.73 13.62
CA THR A 128 3.80 -10.47 13.41
C THR A 128 3.88 -11.46 12.24
N PHE A 129 4.43 -11.02 11.10
CA PHE A 129 4.38 -11.77 9.84
C PHE A 129 5.66 -12.56 9.55
N GLY A 130 6.70 -12.44 10.37
CA GLY A 130 7.97 -13.10 10.16
C GLY A 130 8.80 -12.44 9.05
N ARG A 131 9.55 -13.25 8.31
CA ARG A 131 10.38 -12.75 7.21
C ARG A 131 9.53 -12.27 6.04
N LEU A 132 9.84 -11.06 5.58
CA LEU A 132 9.19 -10.44 4.42
C LEU A 132 10.26 -9.91 3.46
N ASP A 133 10.17 -10.35 2.22
CA ASP A 133 10.86 -9.70 1.09
C ASP A 133 9.96 -8.63 0.47
N ALA A 134 10.39 -8.01 -0.62
CA ALA A 134 9.60 -6.99 -1.30
C ALA A 134 8.27 -7.55 -1.85
N ASP A 135 8.22 -8.80 -2.30
CA ASP A 135 6.96 -9.45 -2.69
C ASP A 135 6.01 -9.60 -1.51
N GLY A 136 6.52 -9.93 -0.32
CA GLY A 136 5.73 -10.01 0.91
C GLY A 136 5.17 -8.65 1.32
N LEU A 137 5.99 -7.59 1.24
CA LEU A 137 5.53 -6.22 1.50
C LEU A 137 4.46 -5.78 0.50
N LEU A 138 4.64 -6.10 -0.77
CA LEU A 138 3.67 -5.81 -1.82
C LEU A 138 2.33 -6.50 -1.58
N ARG A 139 2.35 -7.77 -1.18
CA ARG A 139 1.13 -8.51 -0.83
C ARG A 139 0.40 -7.84 0.33
N LEU A 140 1.11 -7.46 1.40
CA LEU A 140 0.51 -6.78 2.54
C LEU A 140 -0.09 -5.42 2.14
N ALA A 141 0.55 -4.69 1.24
CA ALA A 141 0.04 -3.41 0.75
C ALA A 141 -1.27 -3.59 -0.03
N VAL A 142 -1.35 -4.58 -0.91
CA VAL A 142 -2.59 -4.90 -1.66
C VAL A 142 -3.70 -5.34 -0.70
N ASP A 143 -3.40 -6.21 0.26
CA ASP A 143 -4.38 -6.68 1.25
C ASP A 143 -4.94 -5.52 2.08
N HIS A 144 -4.10 -4.57 2.48
CA HIS A 144 -4.49 -3.38 3.22
C HIS A 144 -5.44 -2.48 2.39
N ASP A 145 -5.13 -2.28 1.12
CA ASP A 145 -6.00 -1.53 0.21
C ASP A 145 -7.40 -2.18 0.12
N GLU A 146 -7.45 -3.49 -0.07
CA GLU A 146 -8.70 -4.24 -0.18
C GLU A 146 -9.52 -4.20 1.11
N GLU A 147 -8.88 -4.25 2.26
CA GLU A 147 -9.54 -4.12 3.56
C GLU A 147 -10.25 -2.77 3.70
N HIS A 148 -9.58 -1.68 3.37
CA HIS A 148 -10.18 -0.34 3.46
C HIS A 148 -11.24 -0.10 2.38
N LEU A 149 -11.06 -0.65 1.19
CA LEU A 149 -12.09 -0.62 0.15
C LEU A 149 -13.39 -1.32 0.62
N GLY A 150 -13.24 -2.50 1.25
CA GLY A 150 -14.37 -3.24 1.81
C GLY A 150 -15.12 -2.45 2.88
N GLY A 151 -14.42 -1.67 3.70
CA GLY A 151 -15.01 -0.82 4.74
C GLY A 151 -15.84 0.36 4.20
N MET A 152 -15.65 0.75 2.93
CA MET A 152 -16.41 1.81 2.27
C MET A 152 -17.59 1.30 1.41
N ALA A 153 -17.75 0.01 1.33
CA ALA A 153 -18.83 -0.61 0.52
C ALA A 153 -20.22 -0.37 1.10
#